data_9537c74171c11565c34eaad79b24c7eb
#
_entry.id   9537c74171c11565c34eaad79b24c7eb
#
_cell.length_a   1.000
_cell.length_b   1.000
_cell.length_c   1.000
_cell.angle_alpha   90.00
_cell.angle_beta   90.00
_cell.angle_gamma   90.00
#
_symmetry.space_group_name_H-M   'P 1'
#
loop_
_entity.id
_entity.type
_entity.pdbx_description
1 polymer ?
#
loop_
_entity_poly.entity_id
_entity_poly.type
_entity_poly.pdbx_seq_one_letter_code
_entity_poly.pdbx_strand_id
1 'polypeptide(L)' 'MAFWKMAYANDWVTKEELKYAVRTPENPFGDITKEEYKEITGADFDEEV' A
#
# COMPACT_ATOMS: atom_id res chain seq x y z
N MET A 1 -3.61 7.08 6.42
CA MET A 1 -4.46 6.67 5.30
C MET A 1 -4.50 7.69 4.20
N ALA A 2 -4.98 8.90 4.48
CA ALA A 2 -5.04 9.92 3.43
C ALA A 2 -3.66 10.25 2.88
N PHE A 3 -2.64 10.15 3.73
CA PHE A 3 -1.28 10.43 3.29
C PHE A 3 -0.83 9.50 2.16
N TRP A 4 -0.99 8.19 2.36
CA TRP A 4 -0.51 7.24 1.37
C TRP A 4 -1.29 7.32 0.07
N LYS A 5 -2.59 7.55 0.17
CA LYS A 5 -3.42 7.71 -1.02
C LYS A 5 -2.99 8.95 -1.80
N MET A 6 -2.77 10.04 -1.10
CA MET A 6 -2.34 11.29 -1.73
C MET A 6 -0.95 11.13 -2.33
N ALA A 7 -0.04 10.49 -1.59
CA ALA A 7 1.32 10.30 -2.07
C ALA A 7 1.33 9.47 -3.35
N TYR A 8 0.54 8.43 -3.40
CA TYR A 8 0.49 7.59 -4.59
C TYR A 8 -0.12 8.37 -5.77
N ALA A 9 -1.17 9.15 -5.51
CA ALA A 9 -1.82 9.92 -6.55
C ALA A 9 -0.90 10.99 -7.13
N ASN A 10 0.05 11.47 -6.34
CA ASN A 10 1.00 12.48 -6.77
C ASN A 10 2.33 11.89 -7.25
N ASP A 11 2.40 10.57 -7.37
CA ASP A 11 3.61 9.87 -7.79
C ASP A 11 4.78 10.08 -6.83
N TRP A 12 4.48 10.39 -5.58
CA TRP A 12 5.52 10.51 -4.56
C TRP A 12 6.06 9.17 -4.14
N VAL A 13 5.25 8.13 -4.26
CA VAL A 13 5.64 6.76 -3.97
C VAL A 13 5.16 5.89 -5.12
N THR A 14 5.88 4.79 -5.34
CA THR A 14 5.48 3.83 -6.37
C THR A 14 4.64 2.73 -5.74
N LYS A 15 4.05 1.91 -6.60
CA LYS A 15 3.26 0.77 -6.15
C LYS A 15 4.12 -0.18 -5.31
N GLU A 16 5.37 -0.38 -5.73
CA GLU A 16 6.27 -1.25 -4.98
C GLU A 16 6.59 -0.69 -3.61
N GLU A 17 6.77 0.61 -3.53
CA GLU A 17 7.01 1.24 -2.23
C GLU A 17 5.80 1.11 -1.33
N LEU A 18 4.61 1.20 -1.89
CA LEU A 18 3.39 1.01 -1.13
C LEU A 18 3.30 -0.40 -0.56
N LYS A 19 3.78 -1.39 -1.30
CA LYS A 19 3.78 -2.76 -0.82
C LYS A 19 4.59 -2.90 0.46
N TYR A 20 5.67 -2.17 0.58
CA TYR A 20 6.48 -2.20 1.78
C TYR A 20 5.80 -1.55 2.96
N ALA A 21 4.82 -0.69 2.70
CA ALA A 21 4.05 -0.05 3.77
C ALA A 21 2.88 -0.90 4.24
N VAL A 22 2.56 -1.96 3.52
CA VAL A 22 1.43 -2.83 3.87
C VAL A 22 1.80 -3.73 5.03
N ARG A 23 0.91 -3.80 6.02
CA ARG A 23 1.12 -4.66 7.18
C ARG A 23 0.88 -6.12 6.80
N THR A 24 1.89 -6.95 7.03
CA THR A 24 1.79 -8.38 6.79
C THR A 24 2.46 -9.10 7.96
N PRO A 25 2.31 -10.44 8.04
CA PRO A 25 3.03 -11.20 9.07
C PRO A 25 4.54 -11.00 9.00
N GLU A 26 5.07 -10.74 7.81
CA GLU A 26 6.50 -10.49 7.65
C GLU A 26 6.86 -9.04 7.93
N ASN A 27 5.88 -8.15 7.90
CA ASN A 27 6.10 -6.73 8.14
C ASN A 27 5.01 -6.20 9.09
N PRO A 28 5.08 -6.56 10.38
CA PRO A 28 4.03 -6.19 11.32
C PRO A 28 3.98 -4.69 11.63
N PHE A 29 4.98 -3.95 11.19
CA PHE A 29 5.04 -2.50 11.42
C PHE A 29 4.53 -1.70 10.23
N GLY A 30 3.83 -2.35 9.30
CA GLY A 30 3.28 -1.65 8.16
C GLY A 30 2.28 -0.56 8.57
N ASP A 31 2.22 0.49 7.78
CA ASP A 31 1.36 1.64 8.06
C ASP A 31 -0.04 1.49 7.50
N ILE A 32 -0.23 0.65 6.49
CA ILE A 32 -1.53 0.45 5.86
C ILE A 32 -1.87 -1.03 5.82
N THR A 33 -3.15 -1.32 5.61
CA THR A 33 -3.60 -2.70 5.49
C THR A 33 -3.67 -3.09 4.02
N LYS A 34 -3.88 -4.39 3.78
CA LYS A 34 -4.06 -4.88 2.41
C LYS A 34 -5.28 -4.25 1.76
N GLU A 35 -6.32 -4.03 2.55
CA GLU A 35 -7.53 -3.39 2.04
C GLU A 35 -7.25 -1.96 1.62
N GLU A 36 -6.47 -1.27 2.42
CA GLU A 36 -6.10 0.11 2.08
C GLU A 36 -5.23 0.16 0.84
N TYR A 37 -4.33 -0.80 0.69
CA TYR A 37 -3.52 -0.90 -0.51
C TYR A 37 -4.41 -1.03 -1.75
N LYS A 38 -5.44 -1.87 -1.66
CA LYS A 38 -6.35 -2.06 -2.76
C LYS A 38 -7.11 -0.77 -3.08
N GLU A 39 -7.53 -0.06 -2.06
CA GLU A 39 -8.23 1.21 -2.26
C GLU A 39 -7.32 2.24 -2.93
N ILE A 40 -6.07 2.27 -2.56
CA ILE A 40 -5.14 3.25 -3.08
C ILE A 40 -4.74 2.95 -4.51
N THR A 41 -4.39 1.70 -4.79
CA THR A 41 -3.86 1.32 -6.09
C THR A 41 -4.90 0.71 -7.02
N GLY A 42 -6.00 0.23 -6.47
CA GLY A 42 -7.00 -0.47 -7.25
C GLY A 42 -6.65 -1.91 -7.54
N ALA A 43 -5.55 -2.40 -7.00
CA ALA A 43 -5.10 -3.77 -7.22
C ALA A 43 -5.01 -4.51 -5.89
N ASP A 44 -5.43 -5.78 -5.92
CA ASP A 44 -5.40 -6.61 -4.72
C ASP A 44 -3.96 -6.96 -4.37
N PHE A 45 -3.58 -6.70 -3.13
CA PHE A 45 -2.21 -6.96 -2.68
C PHE A 45 -1.82 -8.42 -2.86
N ASP A 46 -2.73 -9.32 -2.49
CA ASP A 46 -2.45 -10.74 -2.55
C ASP A 46 -2.33 -11.27 -3.98
N GLU A 47 -2.97 -10.62 -4.93
CA GLU A 47 -2.94 -11.05 -6.32
C GLU A 47 -1.65 -10.67 -7.02
N GLU A 48 -0.88 -9.78 -6.42
CA GLU A 48 0.34 -9.29 -7.04
C GLU A 48 1.59 -10.02 -6.59
N VAL A 49 1.40 -11.01 -5.76
CA VAL A 49 2.53 -11.80 -5.24
C VAL A 49 3.08 -12.78 -6.26
#